data_d8468e90ed08614571352be8ff3b94b6
#
_entry.id   d8468e90ed08614571352be8ff3b94b6
#
_cell.length_a   1.000
_cell.length_b   1.000
_cell.length_c   1.000
_cell.angle_alpha   90.00
_cell.angle_beta   90.00
_cell.angle_gamma   90.00
#
_symmetry.space_group_name_H-M   'P 1'
#
loop_
_entity.id
_entity.type
_entity.pdbx_description
1 polymer ?
#
loop_
_entity_poly.entity_id
_entity_poly.type
_entity_poly.pdbx_seq_one_letter_code
_entity_poly.pdbx_strand_id
1 'polypeptide(L)'
;MRRRSVFALGAGVLALAAGCGTADPPVQSEIAFVVPGPSGGQNAAFARVMKELIEHRRWAHKVGVSARPGGGGTLAIARFVAAGRQGDLMVADPALVSVAVMDRAAPIAGSTWPLARLAGQWEVLVASPSSRFRTFDDFAAALLRDPAGPKVAGGAAGGPDHLLYGLTAQGLGADTRLLDYASFPTGAQAVEAIVDGRVALGFGCHRDVVAHIRAGRLRPLAVSASERIEGVDAPTLVESGVRLVYANWWGLLASRRLGQTQRDALLALCQAIGESNAWGQACARNGWTPMLLAGDDFRMWLEAEAGRTDKLLGDLGLL
;
A
#
# COMPACT_ATOMS: atom_id res chain seq x y z
N MET A 1 -5.81 5.86 84.65
CA MET A 1 -5.44 5.02 83.52
C MET A 1 -6.25 5.48 82.30
N ARG A 2 -5.64 6.23 81.37
CA ARG A 2 -6.31 6.81 80.18
C ARG A 2 -5.89 6.03 78.92
N ARG A 3 -6.84 5.37 78.26
CA ARG A 3 -6.62 4.75 76.94
C ARG A 3 -6.66 5.81 75.85
N ARG A 4 -5.58 5.92 75.12
CA ARG A 4 -5.51 6.75 73.87
C ARG A 4 -5.86 5.87 72.66
N SER A 5 -6.95 6.21 71.96
CA SER A 5 -7.32 5.62 70.72
C SER A 5 -6.54 6.38 69.58
N VAL A 6 -5.84 5.61 68.76
CA VAL A 6 -5.14 6.12 67.56
C VAL A 6 -6.07 5.89 66.35
N PHE A 7 -6.53 6.95 65.74
CA PHE A 7 -7.21 6.91 64.44
C PHE A 7 -6.15 6.85 63.33
N ALA A 8 -6.12 5.75 62.57
CA ALA A 8 -5.36 5.64 61.35
C ALA A 8 -6.20 6.20 60.20
N LEU A 9 -5.79 7.33 59.60
CA LEU A 9 -6.30 7.82 58.33
C LEU A 9 -5.67 6.99 57.19
N GLY A 10 -6.48 6.17 56.55
CA GLY A 10 -6.15 5.53 55.29
C GLY A 10 -6.30 6.53 54.13
N ALA A 11 -5.19 6.99 53.55
CA ALA A 11 -5.18 7.74 52.31
C ALA A 11 -5.38 6.76 51.14
N GLY A 12 -6.59 6.73 50.59
CA GLY A 12 -6.88 6.02 49.34
C GLY A 12 -6.26 6.76 48.17
N VAL A 13 -5.24 6.17 47.55
CA VAL A 13 -4.70 6.61 46.28
C VAL A 13 -5.67 6.16 45.19
N LEU A 14 -6.48 7.08 44.68
CA LEU A 14 -7.21 6.90 43.42
C LEU A 14 -6.18 6.95 42.29
N ALA A 15 -5.82 5.79 41.74
CA ALA A 15 -5.11 5.66 40.49
C ALA A 15 -6.06 6.11 39.34
N LEU A 16 -5.94 7.34 38.91
CA LEU A 16 -6.50 7.80 37.62
C LEU A 16 -5.78 7.02 36.50
N ALA A 17 -6.44 5.99 35.99
CA ALA A 17 -6.07 5.40 34.70
C ALA A 17 -6.28 6.48 33.63
N ALA A 18 -5.22 7.22 33.30
CA ALA A 18 -5.18 8.05 32.12
C ALA A 18 -5.27 7.10 30.89
N GLY A 19 -6.48 6.92 30.39
CA GLY A 19 -6.69 6.34 29.07
C GLY A 19 -6.05 7.29 28.07
N CYS A 20 -4.98 6.87 27.40
CA CYS A 20 -4.46 7.52 26.20
C CYS A 20 -5.49 7.40 25.09
N GLY A 21 -6.57 8.16 25.18
CA GLY A 21 -7.41 8.47 24.02
C GLY A 21 -6.69 9.57 23.26
N THR A 22 -6.25 9.28 22.04
CA THR A 22 -5.78 10.33 21.13
C THR A 22 -6.90 11.35 20.98
N ALA A 23 -6.58 12.65 21.19
CA ALA A 23 -7.55 13.71 21.02
C ALA A 23 -8.08 13.71 19.57
N ASP A 24 -9.37 13.99 19.41
CA ASP A 24 -9.94 14.12 18.06
C ASP A 24 -9.19 15.21 17.27
N PRO A 25 -8.92 14.98 15.98
CA PRO A 25 -8.23 15.94 15.14
C PRO A 25 -9.11 17.20 14.93
N PRO A 26 -8.51 18.35 14.59
CA PRO A 26 -9.27 19.54 14.23
C PRO A 26 -10.23 19.25 13.06
N VAL A 27 -11.51 19.62 13.22
CA VAL A 27 -12.53 19.42 12.19
C VAL A 27 -12.21 20.24 10.95
N GLN A 28 -12.19 19.57 9.79
CA GLN A 28 -11.93 20.21 8.51
C GLN A 28 -13.23 20.79 7.91
N SER A 29 -13.15 21.94 7.23
CA SER A 29 -14.32 22.49 6.51
C SER A 29 -14.69 21.62 5.30
N GLU A 30 -13.70 21.25 4.50
CA GLU A 30 -13.87 20.40 3.32
C GLU A 30 -12.61 19.58 3.09
N ILE A 31 -12.79 18.32 2.69
CA ILE A 31 -11.74 17.42 2.18
C ILE A 31 -12.16 16.90 0.82
N ALA A 32 -11.25 16.96 -0.16
CA ALA A 32 -11.47 16.36 -1.46
C ALA A 32 -10.34 15.39 -1.81
N PHE A 33 -10.66 14.10 -1.89
CA PHE A 33 -9.72 13.11 -2.37
C PHE A 33 -9.57 13.19 -3.89
N VAL A 34 -8.36 13.48 -4.35
CA VAL A 34 -7.94 13.40 -5.74
C VAL A 34 -7.33 12.03 -5.99
N VAL A 35 -7.97 11.24 -6.83
CA VAL A 35 -7.61 9.84 -7.05
C VAL A 35 -7.00 9.69 -8.44
N PRO A 36 -5.71 9.35 -8.57
CA PRO A 36 -5.13 8.95 -9.84
C PRO A 36 -5.78 7.64 -10.33
N GLY A 37 -6.23 7.63 -11.60
CA GLY A 37 -6.84 6.45 -12.19
C GLY A 37 -8.38 6.45 -12.22
N PRO A 38 -8.99 5.31 -12.61
CA PRO A 38 -10.42 5.20 -12.83
C PRO A 38 -11.22 5.15 -11.51
N SER A 39 -12.48 5.57 -11.58
CA SER A 39 -13.39 5.61 -10.41
C SER A 39 -13.71 4.22 -9.82
N GLY A 40 -13.56 3.14 -10.59
CA GLY A 40 -13.72 1.75 -10.14
C GLY A 40 -12.44 1.11 -9.58
N GLY A 41 -11.28 1.80 -9.65
CA GLY A 41 -10.00 1.26 -9.22
C GLY A 41 -9.82 1.18 -7.70
N GLN A 42 -8.72 0.55 -7.29
CA GLN A 42 -8.39 0.35 -5.87
C GLN A 42 -8.14 1.68 -5.13
N ASN A 43 -7.48 2.65 -5.78
CA ASN A 43 -7.27 3.99 -5.22
C ASN A 43 -8.59 4.71 -4.91
N ALA A 44 -9.60 4.53 -5.77
CA ALA A 44 -10.92 5.09 -5.55
C ALA A 44 -11.69 4.33 -4.44
N ALA A 45 -11.47 3.03 -4.30
CA ALA A 45 -12.02 2.24 -3.19
C ALA A 45 -11.43 2.73 -1.86
N PHE A 46 -10.10 2.90 -1.79
CA PHE A 46 -9.42 3.46 -0.63
C PHE A 46 -9.98 4.84 -0.25
N ALA A 47 -10.08 5.76 -1.22
CA ALA A 47 -10.62 7.10 -0.97
C ALA A 47 -12.08 7.09 -0.48
N ARG A 48 -12.93 6.15 -0.96
CA ARG A 48 -14.31 6.01 -0.48
C ARG A 48 -14.37 5.53 0.97
N VAL A 49 -13.57 4.55 1.33
CA VAL A 49 -13.49 4.06 2.73
C VAL A 49 -13.00 5.18 3.66
N MET A 50 -12.00 5.96 3.24
CA MET A 50 -11.54 7.14 3.98
C MET A 50 -12.65 8.18 4.14
N LYS A 51 -13.40 8.48 3.06
CA LYS A 51 -14.55 9.38 3.09
C LYS A 51 -15.58 8.93 4.11
N GLU A 52 -16.04 7.67 4.03
CA GLU A 52 -17.04 7.12 4.94
C GLU A 52 -16.61 7.23 6.41
N LEU A 53 -15.34 6.93 6.70
CA LEU A 53 -14.81 7.05 8.06
C LEU A 53 -14.79 8.48 8.56
N ILE A 54 -14.31 9.43 7.75
CA ILE A 54 -14.22 10.86 8.10
C ILE A 54 -15.62 11.44 8.33
N GLU A 55 -16.59 11.11 7.47
CA GLU A 55 -17.98 11.56 7.60
C GLU A 55 -18.67 10.96 8.84
N HIS A 56 -18.47 9.65 9.09
CA HIS A 56 -19.02 8.98 10.27
C HIS A 56 -18.48 9.59 11.58
N ARG A 57 -17.19 9.93 11.60
CA ARG A 57 -16.53 10.57 12.75
C ARG A 57 -16.76 12.06 12.83
N ARG A 58 -17.36 12.67 11.81
CA ARG A 58 -17.57 14.12 11.71
C ARG A 58 -16.27 14.93 11.79
N TRP A 59 -15.17 14.37 11.28
CA TRP A 59 -13.87 15.04 11.21
C TRP A 59 -13.76 16.03 10.05
N ALA A 60 -14.76 16.07 9.15
CA ALA A 60 -14.95 17.12 8.16
C ALA A 60 -16.45 17.37 7.92
N HIS A 61 -16.79 18.61 7.53
CA HIS A 61 -18.17 18.98 7.20
C HIS A 61 -18.58 18.46 5.80
N LYS A 62 -17.62 18.36 4.89
CA LYS A 62 -17.84 17.86 3.52
C LYS A 62 -16.66 17.04 3.04
N VAL A 63 -16.94 15.88 2.47
CA VAL A 63 -15.90 15.01 1.89
C VAL A 63 -16.27 14.60 0.47
N GLY A 64 -15.38 14.94 -0.48
CA GLY A 64 -15.50 14.56 -1.91
C GLY A 64 -14.49 13.52 -2.33
N VAL A 65 -14.81 12.75 -3.38
CA VAL A 65 -13.87 11.86 -4.09
C VAL A 65 -13.93 12.17 -5.58
N SER A 66 -12.79 12.50 -6.18
CA SER A 66 -12.68 12.89 -7.57
C SER A 66 -11.63 12.03 -8.29
N ALA A 67 -12.08 11.09 -9.11
CA ALA A 67 -11.22 10.30 -9.97
C ALA A 67 -10.67 11.14 -11.14
N ARG A 68 -9.38 10.98 -11.43
CA ARG A 68 -8.66 11.69 -12.48
C ARG A 68 -7.92 10.66 -13.35
N PRO A 69 -8.59 10.01 -14.29
CA PRO A 69 -7.95 9.05 -15.18
C PRO A 69 -7.02 9.77 -16.18
N GLY A 70 -6.01 9.05 -16.68
CA GLY A 70 -5.11 9.47 -17.74
C GLY A 70 -3.65 9.54 -17.33
N GLY A 71 -2.74 9.20 -18.26
CA GLY A 71 -1.29 9.27 -18.10
C GLY A 71 -0.74 8.49 -16.91
N GLY A 72 -1.30 7.31 -16.57
CA GLY A 72 -0.85 6.56 -15.39
C GLY A 72 -0.94 7.30 -14.05
N GLY A 73 -1.45 8.54 -14.03
CA GLY A 73 -1.52 9.39 -12.83
C GLY A 73 -0.68 10.67 -12.90
N THR A 74 0.28 10.81 -13.83
CA THR A 74 1.13 12.01 -13.94
C THR A 74 0.33 13.26 -14.23
N LEU A 75 -0.70 13.18 -15.07
CA LEU A 75 -1.58 14.32 -15.33
C LEU A 75 -2.37 14.71 -14.06
N ALA A 76 -2.76 13.73 -13.25
CA ALA A 76 -3.46 13.98 -11.99
C ALA A 76 -2.54 14.70 -10.99
N ILE A 77 -1.28 14.26 -10.82
CA ILE A 77 -0.33 14.92 -9.91
C ILE A 77 0.04 16.32 -10.39
N ALA A 78 0.29 16.52 -11.67
CA ALA A 78 0.61 17.83 -12.21
C ALA A 78 -0.51 18.84 -11.96
N ARG A 79 -1.77 18.45 -12.20
CA ARG A 79 -2.95 19.28 -11.90
C ARG A 79 -3.14 19.52 -10.42
N PHE A 80 -2.91 18.51 -9.59
CA PHE A 80 -2.99 18.63 -8.13
C PHE A 80 -1.99 19.66 -7.59
N VAL A 81 -0.72 19.56 -8.00
CA VAL A 81 0.34 20.49 -7.62
C VAL A 81 0.03 21.91 -8.12
N ALA A 82 -0.44 22.06 -9.37
CA ALA A 82 -0.78 23.35 -9.96
C ALA A 82 -2.00 24.01 -9.28
N ALA A 83 -3.02 23.23 -8.93
CA ALA A 83 -4.25 23.75 -8.30
C ALA A 83 -4.00 24.25 -6.87
N GLY A 84 -3.21 23.54 -6.08
CA GLY A 84 -2.79 23.95 -4.75
C GLY A 84 -3.94 24.23 -3.78
N ARG A 85 -5.08 23.54 -3.91
CA ARG A 85 -6.27 23.81 -3.11
C ARG A 85 -6.09 23.33 -1.66
N GLN A 86 -6.61 24.11 -0.72
CA GLN A 86 -6.71 23.70 0.68
C GLN A 86 -7.73 22.57 0.80
N GLY A 87 -7.41 21.54 1.58
CA GLY A 87 -8.29 20.39 1.79
C GLY A 87 -8.23 19.31 0.69
N ASP A 88 -7.57 19.56 -0.45
CA ASP A 88 -7.33 18.49 -1.44
C ASP A 88 -6.25 17.54 -0.93
N LEU A 89 -6.57 16.23 -0.93
CA LEU A 89 -5.67 15.14 -0.58
C LEU A 89 -5.51 14.21 -1.77
N MET A 90 -4.29 14.06 -2.29
CA MET A 90 -4.02 13.11 -3.36
C MET A 90 -3.73 11.73 -2.78
N VAL A 91 -4.38 10.71 -3.32
CA VAL A 91 -4.03 9.31 -3.04
C VAL A 91 -2.76 8.97 -3.81
N ALA A 92 -1.77 8.43 -3.10
CA ALA A 92 -0.53 7.94 -3.66
C ALA A 92 -0.41 6.43 -3.45
N ASP A 93 0.23 5.77 -4.42
CA ASP A 93 0.51 4.33 -4.44
C ASP A 93 1.82 4.06 -5.19
N PRO A 94 2.34 2.81 -5.22
CA PRO A 94 3.56 2.47 -5.97
C PRO A 94 3.46 2.79 -7.46
N ALA A 95 2.27 2.64 -8.07
CA ALA A 95 2.10 2.92 -9.49
C ALA A 95 2.30 4.41 -9.81
N LEU A 96 1.80 5.31 -8.95
CA LEU A 96 2.02 6.75 -9.10
C LEU A 96 3.51 7.10 -8.98
N VAL A 97 4.24 6.46 -8.06
CA VAL A 97 5.70 6.64 -7.93
C VAL A 97 6.41 6.19 -9.20
N SER A 98 6.09 5.00 -9.70
CA SER A 98 6.71 4.46 -10.92
C SER A 98 6.48 5.35 -12.14
N VAL A 99 5.25 5.80 -12.35
CA VAL A 99 4.91 6.66 -13.51
C VAL A 99 5.59 8.02 -13.37
N ALA A 100 5.68 8.59 -12.18
CA ALA A 100 6.41 9.84 -11.96
C ALA A 100 7.91 9.70 -12.29
N VAL A 101 8.52 8.55 -11.99
CA VAL A 101 9.90 8.23 -12.34
C VAL A 101 10.04 8.04 -13.85
N MET A 102 9.20 7.21 -14.48
CA MET A 102 9.25 6.92 -15.92
C MET A 102 9.06 8.18 -16.77
N ASP A 103 8.16 9.07 -16.36
CA ASP A 103 7.91 10.35 -17.06
C ASP A 103 8.94 11.44 -16.70
N ARG A 104 9.96 11.11 -15.88
CA ARG A 104 10.96 12.07 -15.35
C ARG A 104 10.29 13.33 -14.77
N ALA A 105 9.16 13.13 -14.10
CA ALA A 105 8.43 14.20 -13.44
C ALA A 105 9.21 14.71 -12.20
N ALA A 106 8.81 15.90 -11.71
CA ALA A 106 9.36 16.39 -10.45
C ALA A 106 9.10 15.38 -9.31
N PRO A 107 10.08 15.15 -8.40
CA PRO A 107 9.94 14.21 -7.31
C PRO A 107 8.66 14.48 -6.51
N ILE A 108 7.86 13.42 -6.27
CA ILE A 108 6.56 13.53 -5.58
C ILE A 108 6.75 14.16 -4.20
N ALA A 109 7.70 13.66 -3.40
CA ALA A 109 7.99 14.19 -2.07
C ALA A 109 8.52 15.64 -2.09
N GLY A 110 9.15 16.07 -3.20
CA GLY A 110 9.61 17.44 -3.39
C GLY A 110 8.49 18.41 -3.82
N SER A 111 7.50 17.94 -4.57
CA SER A 111 6.40 18.75 -5.13
C SER A 111 5.13 18.76 -4.27
N THR A 112 5.03 17.88 -3.29
CA THR A 112 3.90 17.74 -2.38
C THR A 112 4.35 17.69 -0.92
N TRP A 113 3.40 17.72 0.01
CA TRP A 113 3.61 17.33 1.41
C TRP A 113 3.12 15.89 1.60
N PRO A 114 4.00 14.88 1.73
CA PRO A 114 3.61 13.55 2.18
C PRO A 114 3.05 13.63 3.61
N LEU A 115 1.80 13.20 3.81
CA LEU A 115 1.15 13.23 5.11
C LEU A 115 1.28 11.90 5.83
N ALA A 116 0.78 10.82 5.23
CA ALA A 116 0.88 9.49 5.83
C ALA A 116 0.69 8.39 4.78
N ARG A 117 1.38 7.26 4.96
CA ARG A 117 1.00 5.94 4.45
C ARG A 117 0.03 5.33 5.47
N LEU A 118 -1.10 4.83 5.03
CA LEU A 118 -2.18 4.40 5.94
C LEU A 118 -2.50 2.92 5.85
N ALA A 119 -2.40 2.33 4.67
CA ALA A 119 -2.68 0.92 4.45
C ALA A 119 -1.87 0.36 3.29
N GLY A 120 -1.90 -0.96 3.15
CA GLY A 120 -1.38 -1.67 2.00
C GLY A 120 -2.03 -3.04 1.85
N GLN A 121 -1.72 -3.69 0.74
CA GLN A 121 -2.06 -5.08 0.47
C GLN A 121 -0.78 -5.87 0.22
N TRP A 122 -0.79 -7.11 0.70
CA TRP A 122 0.26 -8.06 0.38
C TRP A 122 -0.01 -8.70 -0.99
N GLU A 123 1.06 -9.01 -1.69
CA GLU A 123 1.03 -9.73 -2.95
C GLU A 123 1.33 -11.22 -2.72
N VAL A 124 0.75 -12.04 -3.56
CA VAL A 124 0.99 -13.50 -3.56
C VAL A 124 1.46 -13.90 -4.93
N LEU A 125 2.60 -14.59 -5.00
CA LEU A 125 3.01 -15.31 -6.20
C LEU A 125 2.13 -16.55 -6.30
N VAL A 126 1.36 -16.66 -7.36
CA VAL A 126 0.45 -17.79 -7.60
C VAL A 126 0.74 -18.45 -8.93
N ALA A 127 0.44 -19.73 -9.02
CA ALA A 127 0.53 -20.51 -10.24
C ALA A 127 -0.80 -21.18 -10.60
N SER A 128 -1.05 -21.37 -11.90
CA SER A 128 -2.13 -22.24 -12.38
C SER A 128 -1.93 -23.67 -11.83
N PRO A 129 -3.00 -24.43 -11.51
CA PRO A 129 -2.89 -25.82 -11.06
C PRO A 129 -2.13 -26.72 -12.03
N SER A 130 -2.22 -26.47 -13.34
CA SER A 130 -1.51 -27.19 -14.40
C SER A 130 -0.06 -26.74 -14.60
N SER A 131 0.37 -25.68 -13.94
CA SER A 131 1.72 -25.14 -14.04
C SER A 131 2.76 -26.15 -13.55
N ARG A 132 3.94 -26.16 -14.20
CA ARG A 132 5.12 -26.92 -13.76
C ARG A 132 5.69 -26.40 -12.43
N PHE A 133 5.40 -25.14 -12.06
CA PHE A 133 5.84 -24.52 -10.82
C PHE A 133 4.93 -24.95 -9.67
N ARG A 134 5.42 -25.80 -8.80
CA ARG A 134 4.67 -26.34 -7.67
C ARG A 134 5.02 -25.66 -6.35
N THR A 135 6.25 -25.16 -6.26
CA THR A 135 6.83 -24.47 -5.09
C THR A 135 7.51 -23.18 -5.54
N PHE A 136 7.86 -22.33 -4.58
CA PHE A 136 8.73 -21.18 -4.84
C PHE A 136 10.11 -21.61 -5.35
N ASP A 137 10.65 -22.70 -4.82
CA ASP A 137 11.95 -23.22 -5.23
C ASP A 137 11.99 -23.65 -6.71
N ASP A 138 10.89 -24.23 -7.22
CA ASP A 138 10.78 -24.55 -8.66
C ASP A 138 10.87 -23.29 -9.52
N PHE A 139 10.20 -22.23 -9.09
CA PHE A 139 10.23 -20.90 -9.75
C PHE A 139 11.63 -20.28 -9.66
N ALA A 140 12.23 -20.25 -8.47
CA ALA A 140 13.55 -19.67 -8.22
C ALA A 140 14.64 -20.40 -9.04
N ALA A 141 14.64 -21.74 -9.05
CA ALA A 141 15.57 -22.53 -9.83
C ALA A 141 15.42 -22.32 -11.35
N ALA A 142 14.19 -22.16 -11.83
CA ALA A 142 13.96 -21.87 -13.24
C ALA A 142 14.45 -20.46 -13.62
N LEU A 143 14.17 -19.47 -12.77
CA LEU A 143 14.56 -18.07 -12.97
C LEU A 143 16.09 -17.90 -12.96
N LEU A 144 16.80 -18.57 -12.04
CA LEU A 144 18.26 -18.53 -11.97
C LEU A 144 18.93 -19.22 -13.17
N ARG A 145 18.32 -20.29 -13.70
CA ARG A 145 18.84 -21.00 -14.88
C ARG A 145 18.63 -20.21 -16.17
N ASP A 146 17.47 -19.59 -16.32
CA ASP A 146 17.06 -18.83 -17.50
C ASP A 146 16.04 -17.75 -17.04
N PRO A 147 16.50 -16.50 -16.84
CA PRO A 147 15.62 -15.42 -16.39
C PRO A 147 14.45 -15.11 -17.34
N ALA A 148 14.58 -15.41 -18.64
CA ALA A 148 13.50 -15.26 -19.62
C ALA A 148 12.53 -16.46 -19.63
N GLY A 149 12.87 -17.57 -18.98
CA GLY A 149 12.10 -18.81 -19.03
C GLY A 149 10.74 -18.77 -18.31
N PRO A 150 10.64 -18.20 -17.09
CA PRO A 150 9.37 -18.00 -16.41
C PRO A 150 8.66 -16.71 -16.90
N LYS A 151 7.58 -16.88 -17.68
CA LYS A 151 6.71 -15.74 -18.02
C LYS A 151 5.77 -15.43 -16.86
N VAL A 152 5.96 -14.28 -16.19
CA VAL A 152 5.22 -13.89 -14.99
C VAL A 152 4.15 -12.87 -15.34
N ALA A 153 2.88 -13.13 -15.00
CA ALA A 153 1.76 -12.22 -15.20
C ALA A 153 1.62 -11.21 -14.03
N GLY A 154 1.11 -10.03 -14.36
CA GLY A 154 0.71 -9.02 -13.40
C GLY A 154 0.02 -7.85 -14.09
N GLY A 155 -0.27 -6.78 -13.37
CA GLY A 155 -0.86 -5.56 -13.91
C GLY A 155 0.03 -4.83 -14.89
N ALA A 156 -0.15 -3.52 -15.02
CA ALA A 156 0.59 -2.71 -15.99
C ALA A 156 2.12 -2.80 -15.80
N ALA A 157 2.86 -2.73 -16.92
CA ALA A 157 4.32 -2.68 -16.88
C ALA A 157 4.80 -1.48 -16.04
N GLY A 158 5.82 -1.70 -15.19
CA GLY A 158 6.28 -0.73 -14.20
C GLY A 158 5.35 -0.57 -12.98
N GLY A 159 4.21 -1.28 -12.94
CA GLY A 159 3.31 -1.30 -11.77
C GLY A 159 3.81 -2.19 -10.64
N PRO A 160 3.04 -2.26 -9.51
CA PRO A 160 3.46 -2.97 -8.30
C PRO A 160 3.90 -4.41 -8.54
N ASP A 161 3.13 -5.18 -9.31
CA ASP A 161 3.40 -6.60 -9.60
C ASP A 161 4.73 -6.76 -10.38
N HIS A 162 4.99 -5.87 -11.35
CA HIS A 162 6.23 -5.88 -12.13
C HIS A 162 7.43 -5.49 -11.27
N LEU A 163 7.28 -4.47 -10.39
CA LEU A 163 8.32 -4.10 -9.44
C LEU A 163 8.62 -5.26 -8.48
N LEU A 164 7.59 -5.92 -7.95
CA LEU A 164 7.77 -7.05 -7.05
C LEU A 164 8.46 -8.22 -7.75
N TYR A 165 8.14 -8.49 -9.02
CA TYR A 165 8.84 -9.50 -9.81
C TYR A 165 10.34 -9.15 -9.97
N GLY A 166 10.64 -7.91 -10.36
CA GLY A 166 12.02 -7.45 -10.48
C GLY A 166 12.80 -7.52 -9.16
N LEU A 167 12.19 -7.06 -8.04
CA LEU A 167 12.80 -7.14 -6.71
C LEU A 167 13.03 -8.59 -6.26
N THR A 168 12.10 -9.50 -6.58
CA THR A 168 12.24 -10.93 -6.28
C THR A 168 13.41 -11.53 -7.07
N ALA A 169 13.51 -11.19 -8.36
CA ALA A 169 14.61 -11.64 -9.23
C ALA A 169 15.97 -11.10 -8.75
N GLN A 170 16.05 -9.82 -8.38
CA GLN A 170 17.27 -9.23 -7.78
C GLN A 170 17.65 -9.93 -6.48
N GLY A 171 16.68 -10.18 -5.61
CA GLY A 171 16.90 -10.88 -4.34
C GLY A 171 17.40 -12.30 -4.51
N LEU A 172 17.06 -12.96 -5.60
CA LEU A 172 17.57 -14.28 -6.01
C LEU A 172 18.92 -14.19 -6.74
N GLY A 173 19.34 -13.03 -7.25
CA GLY A 173 20.54 -12.85 -8.04
C GLY A 173 20.36 -13.12 -9.55
N ALA A 174 19.13 -13.10 -10.06
CA ALA A 174 18.83 -13.24 -11.48
C ALA A 174 18.99 -11.91 -12.23
N ASP A 175 19.31 -11.95 -13.53
CA ASP A 175 19.43 -10.74 -14.37
C ASP A 175 18.04 -10.20 -14.72
N THR A 176 17.67 -9.07 -14.12
CA THR A 176 16.36 -8.43 -14.26
C THR A 176 16.07 -7.92 -15.67
N ARG A 177 17.10 -7.66 -16.47
CA ARG A 177 16.95 -7.17 -17.86
C ARG A 177 16.39 -8.22 -18.81
N LEU A 178 16.46 -9.49 -18.42
CA LEU A 178 16.04 -10.64 -19.21
C LEU A 178 14.65 -11.18 -18.83
N LEU A 179 14.00 -10.58 -17.82
CA LEU A 179 12.72 -11.07 -17.30
C LEU A 179 11.60 -10.99 -18.34
N ASP A 180 10.83 -12.09 -18.51
CA ASP A 180 9.61 -12.10 -19.32
C ASP A 180 8.40 -11.75 -18.45
N TYR A 181 7.81 -10.58 -18.68
CA TYR A 181 6.64 -10.09 -17.96
C TYR A 181 5.42 -9.96 -18.87
N ALA A 182 4.36 -10.69 -18.53
CA ALA A 182 3.06 -10.60 -19.20
C ALA A 182 2.20 -9.52 -18.55
N SER A 183 2.22 -8.32 -19.12
CA SER A 183 1.46 -7.17 -18.63
C SER A 183 -0.02 -7.27 -19.00
N PHE A 184 -0.90 -6.99 -18.04
CA PHE A 184 -2.35 -6.86 -18.22
C PHE A 184 -2.82 -5.47 -17.78
N PRO A 185 -3.97 -4.97 -18.28
CA PRO A 185 -4.49 -3.66 -17.90
C PRO A 185 -4.74 -3.51 -16.39
N THR A 186 -5.07 -4.61 -15.70
CA THR A 186 -5.28 -4.66 -14.24
C THR A 186 -4.74 -5.96 -13.66
N GLY A 187 -4.36 -5.96 -12.37
CA GLY A 187 -3.95 -7.17 -11.64
C GLY A 187 -5.06 -8.24 -11.64
N ALA A 188 -6.33 -7.85 -11.52
CA ALA A 188 -7.45 -8.79 -11.59
C ALA A 188 -7.51 -9.54 -12.93
N GLN A 189 -7.27 -8.86 -14.06
CA GLN A 189 -7.21 -9.50 -15.37
C GLN A 189 -5.99 -10.42 -15.52
N ALA A 190 -4.88 -10.09 -14.88
CA ALA A 190 -3.72 -10.97 -14.80
C ALA A 190 -4.06 -12.25 -14.01
N VAL A 191 -4.72 -12.12 -12.86
CA VAL A 191 -5.18 -13.25 -12.04
C VAL A 191 -6.11 -14.17 -12.85
N GLU A 192 -7.10 -13.63 -13.56
CA GLU A 192 -7.98 -14.42 -14.43
C GLU A 192 -7.20 -15.14 -15.54
N ALA A 193 -6.17 -14.50 -16.11
CA ALA A 193 -5.33 -15.15 -17.11
C ALA A 193 -4.54 -16.35 -16.55
N ILE A 194 -4.17 -16.32 -15.27
CA ILE A 194 -3.51 -17.45 -14.60
C ILE A 194 -4.54 -18.53 -14.26
N VAL A 195 -5.73 -18.17 -13.78
CA VAL A 195 -6.85 -19.09 -13.51
C VAL A 195 -7.23 -19.88 -14.77
N ASP A 196 -7.31 -19.19 -15.91
CA ASP A 196 -7.63 -19.79 -17.22
C ASP A 196 -6.47 -20.60 -17.83
N GLY A 197 -5.28 -20.58 -17.18
CA GLY A 197 -4.09 -21.27 -17.69
C GLY A 197 -3.44 -20.63 -18.91
N ARG A 198 -3.83 -19.39 -19.27
CA ARG A 198 -3.20 -18.61 -20.37
C ARG A 198 -1.77 -18.19 -20.03
N VAL A 199 -1.50 -17.99 -18.73
CA VAL A 199 -0.16 -17.77 -18.17
C VAL A 199 0.05 -18.72 -17.00
N ALA A 200 1.26 -19.27 -16.85
CA ALA A 200 1.54 -20.31 -15.88
C ALA A 200 1.57 -19.84 -14.42
N LEU A 201 1.99 -18.58 -14.19
CA LEU A 201 2.14 -17.98 -12.85
C LEU A 201 2.15 -16.45 -12.93
N GLY A 202 1.98 -15.78 -11.79
CA GLY A 202 2.07 -14.33 -11.68
C GLY A 202 1.85 -13.85 -10.26
N PHE A 203 2.02 -12.54 -10.07
CA PHE A 203 1.68 -11.89 -8.83
C PHE A 203 0.24 -11.37 -8.85
N GLY A 204 -0.39 -11.35 -7.69
CA GLY A 204 -1.68 -10.73 -7.49
C GLY A 204 -1.91 -10.37 -6.04
N CYS A 205 -2.67 -9.31 -5.80
CA CYS A 205 -3.04 -8.90 -4.45
C CYS A 205 -3.76 -10.04 -3.71
N HIS A 206 -3.45 -10.25 -2.43
CA HIS A 206 -4.06 -11.29 -1.60
C HIS A 206 -5.59 -11.34 -1.75
N ARG A 207 -6.26 -10.20 -1.72
CA ARG A 207 -7.72 -10.10 -1.88
C ARG A 207 -8.22 -10.70 -3.20
N ASP A 208 -7.46 -10.53 -4.28
CA ASP A 208 -7.88 -10.95 -5.62
C ASP A 208 -7.64 -12.46 -5.84
N VAL A 209 -6.67 -13.06 -5.13
CA VAL A 209 -6.29 -14.47 -5.31
C VAL A 209 -6.86 -15.41 -4.27
N VAL A 210 -7.19 -14.95 -3.05
CA VAL A 210 -7.54 -15.83 -1.92
C VAL A 210 -8.75 -16.72 -2.19
N ALA A 211 -9.78 -16.21 -2.88
CA ALA A 211 -10.95 -16.99 -3.24
C ALA A 211 -10.61 -18.09 -4.26
N HIS A 212 -9.71 -17.84 -5.20
CA HIS A 212 -9.22 -18.81 -6.18
C HIS A 212 -8.32 -19.85 -5.53
N ILE A 213 -7.49 -19.45 -4.56
CA ILE A 213 -6.66 -20.39 -3.78
C ILE A 213 -7.54 -21.35 -2.99
N ARG A 214 -8.53 -20.83 -2.25
CA ARG A 214 -9.48 -21.66 -1.47
C ARG A 214 -10.29 -22.61 -2.35
N ALA A 215 -10.58 -22.22 -3.57
CA ALA A 215 -11.28 -23.07 -4.56
C ALA A 215 -10.37 -24.03 -5.32
N GLY A 216 -9.06 -24.08 -5.02
CA GLY A 216 -8.09 -24.90 -5.71
C GLY A 216 -7.80 -24.50 -7.17
N ARG A 217 -8.24 -23.30 -7.58
CA ARG A 217 -8.03 -22.76 -8.94
C ARG A 217 -6.69 -22.06 -9.11
N LEU A 218 -6.03 -21.73 -8.00
CA LEU A 218 -4.67 -21.19 -7.97
C LEU A 218 -3.87 -21.91 -6.87
N ARG A 219 -2.60 -22.14 -7.14
CA ARG A 219 -1.62 -22.62 -6.16
C ARG A 219 -0.77 -21.44 -5.68
N PRO A 220 -0.78 -21.11 -4.38
CA PRO A 220 0.13 -20.09 -3.86
C PRO A 220 1.55 -20.66 -3.78
N LEU A 221 2.55 -19.86 -4.14
CA LEU A 221 3.96 -20.23 -4.10
C LEU A 221 4.74 -19.45 -3.05
N ALA A 222 4.48 -18.17 -2.90
CA ALA A 222 5.06 -17.31 -1.86
C ALA A 222 4.19 -16.09 -1.59
N VAL A 223 4.36 -15.47 -0.41
CA VAL A 223 3.72 -14.20 -0.05
C VAL A 223 4.78 -13.11 0.19
N SER A 224 4.46 -11.87 -0.16
CA SER A 224 5.36 -10.72 -0.01
C SER A 224 5.36 -10.10 1.39
N ALA A 225 4.57 -10.63 2.32
CA ALA A 225 4.45 -10.16 3.69
C ALA A 225 5.65 -10.58 4.56
N SER A 226 5.83 -9.91 5.71
CA SER A 226 6.82 -10.29 6.72
C SER A 226 6.49 -11.59 7.45
N GLU A 227 5.22 -11.96 7.47
CA GLU A 227 4.68 -13.16 8.10
C GLU A 227 3.72 -13.88 7.16
N ARG A 228 3.46 -15.16 7.39
CA ARG A 228 2.48 -15.92 6.60
C ARG A 228 1.09 -15.31 6.73
N ILE A 229 0.32 -15.34 5.65
CA ILE A 229 -1.01 -14.75 5.58
C ILE A 229 -2.06 -15.85 5.81
N GLU A 230 -3.04 -15.57 6.68
CA GLU A 230 -4.16 -16.48 6.92
C GLU A 230 -4.91 -16.82 5.62
N GLY A 231 -5.17 -18.10 5.42
CA GLY A 231 -5.86 -18.60 4.22
C GLY A 231 -4.98 -18.76 2.99
N VAL A 232 -3.65 -18.55 3.11
CA VAL A 232 -2.66 -18.79 2.05
C VAL A 232 -1.57 -19.72 2.57
N ASP A 233 -1.63 -20.98 2.17
CA ASP A 233 -0.61 -22.00 2.55
C ASP A 233 0.62 -21.88 1.64
N ALA A 234 1.44 -20.85 1.91
CA ALA A 234 2.69 -20.60 1.23
C ALA A 234 3.70 -19.91 2.16
N PRO A 235 5.01 -20.10 1.96
CA PRO A 235 6.04 -19.39 2.70
C PRO A 235 6.04 -17.88 2.34
N THR A 236 6.64 -17.07 3.20
CA THR A 236 7.01 -15.70 2.82
C THR A 236 8.23 -15.71 1.88
N LEU A 237 8.43 -14.62 1.14
CA LEU A 237 9.67 -14.45 0.37
C LEU A 237 10.90 -14.52 1.28
N VAL A 238 10.80 -14.01 2.52
CA VAL A 238 11.89 -14.06 3.50
C VAL A 238 12.19 -15.51 3.94
N GLU A 239 11.15 -16.31 4.25
CA GLU A 239 11.30 -17.74 4.55
C GLU A 239 11.90 -18.51 3.38
N SER A 240 11.67 -18.04 2.15
CA SER A 240 12.18 -18.61 0.90
C SER A 240 13.57 -18.08 0.50
N GLY A 241 14.27 -17.35 1.40
CA GLY A 241 15.62 -16.85 1.18
C GLY A 241 15.73 -15.49 0.48
N VAL A 242 14.63 -14.91 0.06
CA VAL A 242 14.60 -13.56 -0.55
C VAL A 242 14.31 -12.54 0.54
N ARG A 243 15.30 -11.72 0.91
CA ARG A 243 15.18 -10.68 1.97
C ARG A 243 14.34 -9.50 1.49
N LEU A 244 13.07 -9.75 1.20
CA LEU A 244 12.12 -8.80 0.64
C LEU A 244 10.79 -8.88 1.35
N VAL A 245 10.31 -7.73 1.83
CA VAL A 245 8.92 -7.49 2.24
C VAL A 245 8.39 -6.37 1.35
N TYR A 246 7.28 -6.63 0.66
CA TYR A 246 6.72 -5.67 -0.29
C TYR A 246 5.20 -5.60 -0.15
N ALA A 247 4.67 -4.38 -0.09
CA ALA A 247 3.24 -4.12 -0.08
C ALA A 247 2.85 -3.16 -1.19
N ASN A 248 1.73 -3.42 -1.83
CA ASN A 248 1.03 -2.42 -2.63
C ASN A 248 0.31 -1.47 -1.66
N TRP A 249 0.93 -0.32 -1.39
CA TRP A 249 0.54 0.59 -0.32
C TRP A 249 -0.30 1.77 -0.80
N TRP A 250 -1.04 2.40 0.13
CA TRP A 250 -1.73 3.67 -0.07
C TRP A 250 -1.33 4.70 0.96
N GLY A 251 -1.07 5.92 0.47
CA GLY A 251 -0.78 7.09 1.27
C GLY A 251 -1.52 8.32 0.78
N LEU A 252 -1.41 9.39 1.55
CA LEU A 252 -2.01 10.68 1.27
C LEU A 252 -0.95 11.77 1.17
N LEU A 253 -1.09 12.60 0.15
CA LEU A 253 -0.25 13.75 -0.11
C LEU A 253 -1.11 15.02 -0.08
N ALA A 254 -0.54 16.12 0.43
CA ALA A 254 -1.15 17.43 0.41
C ALA A 254 -0.35 18.41 -0.48
N SER A 255 -0.96 19.54 -0.83
CA SER A 255 -0.30 20.58 -1.62
C SER A 255 0.83 21.26 -0.84
N ARG A 256 1.94 21.54 -1.51
CA ARG A 256 3.05 22.36 -0.96
C ARG A 256 2.64 23.80 -0.66
N ARG A 257 1.52 24.27 -1.21
CA ARG A 257 1.02 25.64 -0.99
C ARG A 257 0.26 25.83 0.31
N LEU A 258 0.04 24.74 1.09
CA LEU A 258 -0.61 24.83 2.39
C LEU A 258 0.28 25.53 3.42
N GLY A 259 -0.33 26.40 4.21
CA GLY A 259 0.30 26.94 5.41
C GLY A 259 0.52 25.84 6.46
N GLN A 260 1.44 26.10 7.39
CA GLN A 260 1.83 25.12 8.41
C GLN A 260 0.63 24.63 9.23
N THR A 261 -0.22 25.52 9.72
CA THR A 261 -1.40 25.17 10.52
C THR A 261 -2.32 24.16 9.80
N GLN A 262 -2.58 24.39 8.50
CA GLN A 262 -3.44 23.50 7.72
C GLN A 262 -2.77 22.14 7.47
N ARG A 263 -1.47 22.15 7.19
CA ARG A 263 -0.70 20.92 7.03
C ARG A 263 -0.72 20.08 8.31
N ASP A 264 -0.48 20.73 9.47
CA ASP A 264 -0.43 20.05 10.77
C ASP A 264 -1.82 19.49 11.14
N ALA A 265 -2.90 20.21 10.81
CA ALA A 265 -4.27 19.72 10.99
C ALA A 265 -4.59 18.49 10.12
N LEU A 266 -4.15 18.47 8.86
CA LEU A 266 -4.32 17.31 7.97
C LEU A 266 -3.45 16.13 8.39
N LEU A 267 -2.24 16.37 8.88
CA LEU A 267 -1.37 15.33 9.45
C LEU A 267 -2.00 14.70 10.69
N ALA A 268 -2.51 15.52 11.62
CA ALA A 268 -3.23 15.06 12.80
C ALA A 268 -4.45 14.20 12.42
N LEU A 269 -5.19 14.61 11.39
CA LEU A 269 -6.30 13.81 10.86
C LEU A 269 -5.83 12.43 10.35
N CYS A 270 -4.75 12.37 9.57
CA CYS A 270 -4.20 11.12 9.06
C CYS A 270 -3.75 10.19 10.20
N GLN A 271 -3.11 10.74 11.23
CA GLN A 271 -2.68 9.99 12.43
C GLN A 271 -3.88 9.45 13.19
N ALA A 272 -4.88 10.29 13.48
CA ALA A 272 -6.10 9.88 14.16
C ALA A 272 -6.85 8.78 13.41
N ILE A 273 -6.88 8.84 12.08
CA ILE A 273 -7.43 7.76 11.24
C ILE A 273 -6.61 6.49 11.42
N GLY A 274 -5.30 6.55 11.18
CA GLY A 274 -4.42 5.38 11.17
C GLY A 274 -4.36 4.64 12.52
N GLU A 275 -4.53 5.36 13.63
CA GLU A 275 -4.53 4.84 15.00
C GLU A 275 -5.92 4.35 15.45
N SER A 276 -6.99 4.65 14.70
CA SER A 276 -8.34 4.31 15.11
C SER A 276 -8.67 2.83 14.90
N ASN A 277 -9.37 2.22 15.88
CA ASN A 277 -9.93 0.88 15.73
C ASN A 277 -10.87 0.76 14.52
N ALA A 278 -11.57 1.84 14.17
CA ALA A 278 -12.46 1.88 13.02
C ALA A 278 -11.70 1.72 11.70
N TRP A 279 -10.48 2.29 11.61
CA TRP A 279 -9.59 2.08 10.48
C TRP A 279 -9.11 0.62 10.39
N GLY A 280 -8.67 0.04 11.50
CA GLY A 280 -8.30 -1.38 11.55
C GLY A 280 -9.43 -2.30 11.06
N GLN A 281 -10.66 -2.06 11.51
CA GLN A 281 -11.84 -2.80 11.04
C GLN A 281 -12.14 -2.55 9.56
N ALA A 282 -11.98 -1.31 9.08
CA ALA A 282 -12.17 -0.99 7.67
C ALA A 282 -11.12 -1.70 6.80
N CYS A 283 -9.87 -1.70 7.22
CA CYS A 283 -8.81 -2.46 6.55
C CYS A 283 -9.14 -3.95 6.49
N ALA A 284 -9.51 -4.57 7.60
CA ALA A 284 -9.85 -6.00 7.64
C ALA A 284 -11.00 -6.36 6.68
N ARG A 285 -12.08 -5.55 6.65
CA ARG A 285 -13.20 -5.76 5.71
C ARG A 285 -12.81 -5.67 4.23
N ASN A 286 -11.76 -4.90 3.92
CA ASN A 286 -11.28 -4.68 2.56
C ASN A 286 -10.08 -5.58 2.18
N GLY A 287 -9.61 -6.45 3.08
CA GLY A 287 -8.41 -7.26 2.88
C GLY A 287 -7.14 -6.43 2.84
N TRP A 288 -7.11 -5.30 3.56
CA TRP A 288 -5.95 -4.44 3.70
C TRP A 288 -5.27 -4.64 5.05
N THR A 289 -3.99 -4.31 5.12
CA THR A 289 -3.22 -4.25 6.35
C THR A 289 -3.02 -2.78 6.73
N PRO A 290 -3.32 -2.36 7.97
CA PRO A 290 -2.95 -1.04 8.47
C PRO A 290 -1.42 -0.87 8.43
N MET A 291 -0.94 0.27 7.88
CA MET A 291 0.48 0.54 7.70
C MET A 291 0.80 2.01 7.97
N LEU A 292 0.41 2.49 9.16
CA LEU A 292 0.63 3.89 9.52
C LEU A 292 2.13 4.22 9.55
N LEU A 293 2.50 5.18 8.72
CA LEU A 293 3.77 5.89 8.74
C LEU A 293 3.47 7.33 8.39
N ALA A 294 3.75 8.31 9.26
CA ALA A 294 3.23 9.66 9.14
C ALA A 294 4.33 10.73 9.19
N GLY A 295 4.04 11.91 8.64
CA GLY A 295 4.91 13.07 8.70
C GLY A 295 6.27 12.86 8.01
N ASP A 296 7.34 13.29 8.68
CA ASP A 296 8.70 13.21 8.13
C ASP A 296 9.18 11.79 7.91
N ASP A 297 8.75 10.81 8.71
CA ASP A 297 9.09 9.40 8.50
C ASP A 297 8.50 8.89 7.18
N PHE A 298 7.25 9.26 6.87
CA PHE A 298 6.66 8.91 5.58
C PHE A 298 7.34 9.65 4.42
N ARG A 299 7.72 10.91 4.60
CA ARG A 299 8.43 11.68 3.57
C ARG A 299 9.77 11.03 3.24
N MET A 300 10.60 10.73 4.25
CA MET A 300 11.90 10.08 4.06
C MET A 300 11.76 8.69 3.42
N TRP A 301 10.78 7.93 3.87
CA TRP A 301 10.48 6.63 3.30
C TRP A 301 10.07 6.73 1.82
N LEU A 302 9.21 7.70 1.46
CA LEU A 302 8.75 7.91 0.08
C LEU A 302 9.88 8.36 -0.85
N GLU A 303 10.80 9.19 -0.36
CA GLU A 303 12.02 9.58 -1.09
C GLU A 303 12.90 8.36 -1.37
N ALA A 304 13.13 7.52 -0.36
CA ALA A 304 13.89 6.29 -0.52
C ALA A 304 13.19 5.28 -1.45
N GLU A 305 11.86 5.20 -1.39
CA GLU A 305 11.04 4.36 -2.28
C GLU A 305 11.15 4.80 -3.73
N ALA A 306 11.08 6.11 -3.99
CA ALA A 306 11.26 6.66 -5.33
C ALA A 306 12.65 6.34 -5.91
N GLY A 307 13.70 6.45 -5.09
CA GLY A 307 15.07 6.08 -5.51
C GLY A 307 15.23 4.59 -5.79
N ARG A 308 14.61 3.71 -4.98
CA ARG A 308 14.60 2.26 -5.27
C ARG A 308 13.84 1.94 -6.55
N THR A 309 12.70 2.59 -6.75
CA THR A 309 11.87 2.43 -7.95
C THR A 309 12.62 2.88 -9.21
N ASP A 310 13.31 4.03 -9.16
CA ASP A 310 14.12 4.54 -10.28
C ASP A 310 15.20 3.52 -10.70
N LYS A 311 15.99 3.06 -9.73
CA LYS A 311 17.01 2.05 -9.99
C LYS A 311 16.42 0.77 -10.59
N LEU A 312 15.33 0.26 -10.01
CA LEU A 312 14.72 -0.98 -10.47
C LEU A 312 14.11 -0.84 -11.87
N LEU A 313 13.45 0.28 -12.17
CA LEU A 313 12.90 0.53 -13.51
C LEU A 313 14.01 0.61 -14.57
N GLY A 314 15.16 1.19 -14.23
CA GLY A 314 16.37 1.15 -15.07
C GLY A 314 16.87 -0.28 -15.29
N ASP A 315 16.98 -1.06 -14.21
CA ASP A 315 17.41 -2.47 -14.27
C ASP A 315 16.41 -3.36 -15.07
N LEU A 316 15.14 -2.98 -15.14
CA LEU A 316 14.10 -3.63 -15.94
C LEU A 316 14.04 -3.13 -17.40
N GLY A 317 14.84 -2.13 -17.78
CA GLY A 317 14.83 -1.55 -19.13
C GLY A 317 13.59 -0.70 -19.44
N LEU A 318 12.98 -0.09 -18.41
CA LEU A 318 11.77 0.73 -18.52
C LEU A 318 12.03 2.24 -18.45
N LEU A 319 13.30 2.68 -18.36
CA LEU A 319 13.72 4.09 -18.35
C LEU A 319 14.45 4.50 -19.62
#